data_53f3fee5c5b5c2171b931682856f6d83
#
_entry.id   53f3fee5c5b5c2171b931682856f6d83
#
_cell.length_a   1.000
_cell.length_b   1.000
_cell.length_c   1.000
_cell.angle_alpha   90.00
_cell.angle_beta   90.00
_cell.angle_gamma   90.00
#
_symmetry.space_group_name_H-M   'P 1'
#
loop_
_entity.id
_entity.type
_entity.pdbx_description
1 polymer ?
#
loop_
_entity_poly.entity_id
_entity_poly.type
_entity_poly.pdbx_seq_one_letter_code
_entity_poly.pdbx_strand_id
1 'polypeptide(L)'
;TVLNIFIGFSRGFMDALQRNTVKRFLEGRCFEISRKHSIWDYIRNYKFNSLLIKNFLLILLLILLPLTSVSIAIYHLNGNILQEEIGAAQIRSLSKVRDMMDMVMREVDRLSARVSMDRSVEQFLSLDKVRFTDYSTVDTLQNVRNILSISASDYIDSIYVYSDNSDYIITSTDGGMVLPKFYDRYWAEQYKSRKNKQRKWISSRCVKAIQGKKSHNYITGFFPAPLTSSGKNSGVVMINLDVNKLRSFISNNEDGRTEKLYTIDEQGVLLFSTETGDIRKKIRQISDLKDIPFKESQSPIIQSDKGINQVITQVHSNYNKWAYFSITPLNIYEKKMNDLKQLMWVSVIINLLISVVVSFLISVRVFMPIRGIMSLIDNPEEYYNQKVQGQEKVLNEYKYITRNILKSFDENRQMEEELTRRMSRLKQSQAAAL
;
A
#
# COMPACT_ATOMS: atom_id res chain seq x y z
N THR A 1 16.69 -2.58 -1.09
CA THR A 1 18.02 -2.45 -0.40
C THR A 1 18.19 -3.53 0.67
N VAL A 2 17.17 -3.85 1.46
CA VAL A 2 17.20 -4.91 2.50
C VAL A 2 17.32 -6.31 1.88
N LEU A 3 16.67 -6.55 0.73
CA LEU A 3 16.73 -7.82 0.01
C LEU A 3 18.15 -8.10 -0.51
N ASN A 4 18.86 -7.08 -0.96
CA ASN A 4 20.27 -7.21 -1.43
C ASN A 4 21.25 -7.48 -0.29
N ILE A 5 21.00 -6.95 0.91
CA ILE A 5 21.80 -7.26 2.12
C ILE A 5 21.54 -8.70 2.54
N PHE A 6 20.27 -9.16 2.49
CA PHE A 6 19.89 -10.53 2.87
C PHE A 6 20.41 -11.58 1.88
N ILE A 7 20.36 -11.27 0.57
CA ILE A 7 20.95 -12.13 -0.50
C ILE A 7 22.48 -12.16 -0.39
N GLY A 8 23.11 -11.04 -0.05
CA GLY A 8 24.54 -10.95 0.20
C GLY A 8 24.98 -11.76 1.42
N PHE A 9 24.23 -11.69 2.52
CA PHE A 9 24.49 -12.44 3.75
C PHE A 9 24.24 -13.95 3.55
N SER A 10 23.17 -14.34 2.85
CA SER A 10 22.89 -15.75 2.53
C SER A 10 23.93 -16.36 1.59
N ARG A 11 24.39 -15.61 0.58
CA ARG A 11 25.50 -16.06 -0.29
C ARG A 11 26.82 -16.17 0.47
N GLY A 12 27.18 -15.19 1.28
CA GLY A 12 28.40 -15.25 2.10
C GLY A 12 28.37 -16.39 3.11
N PHE A 13 27.20 -16.68 3.71
CA PHE A 13 27.01 -17.79 4.63
C PHE A 13 27.04 -19.16 3.93
N MET A 14 26.43 -19.28 2.74
CA MET A 14 26.48 -20.50 1.93
C MET A 14 27.89 -20.76 1.38
N ASP A 15 28.61 -19.73 0.97
CA ASP A 15 30.01 -19.83 0.52
C ASP A 15 30.98 -20.21 1.68
N ALA A 16 30.73 -19.73 2.89
CA ALA A 16 31.48 -20.13 4.09
C ALA A 16 31.17 -21.58 4.51
N LEU A 17 29.93 -22.03 4.35
CA LEU A 17 29.52 -23.43 4.55
C LEU A 17 30.11 -24.35 3.46
N GLN A 18 30.22 -23.90 2.22
CA GLN A 18 30.72 -24.75 1.12
C GLN A 18 32.24 -24.91 1.09
N ARG A 19 33.01 -23.92 1.55
CA ARG A 19 34.47 -23.94 1.30
C ARG A 19 35.35 -24.72 2.25
N ASN A 20 35.01 -24.99 3.51
CA ASN A 20 35.97 -25.73 4.34
C ASN A 20 35.41 -26.53 5.55
N THR A 21 34.14 -26.31 5.97
CA THR A 21 33.67 -26.91 7.21
C THR A 21 32.82 -28.15 6.95
N VAL A 22 31.94 -28.11 5.94
CA VAL A 22 31.05 -29.24 5.61
C VAL A 22 31.83 -30.34 4.86
N LYS A 23 32.78 -29.95 3.99
CA LYS A 23 33.61 -30.91 3.27
C LYS A 23 34.58 -31.64 4.18
N ARG A 24 35.18 -30.97 5.17
CA ARG A 24 35.98 -31.62 6.24
C ARG A 24 35.13 -32.43 7.23
N PHE A 25 33.85 -32.12 7.35
CA PHE A 25 32.92 -32.85 8.23
C PHE A 25 32.36 -34.11 7.54
N LEU A 26 32.19 -34.07 6.21
CA LEU A 26 31.71 -35.21 5.39
C LEU A 26 32.87 -36.11 4.89
N GLU A 27 34.05 -35.59 4.72
CA GLU A 27 35.24 -36.37 4.34
C GLU A 27 35.96 -36.98 5.54
N GLY A 28 35.21 -37.65 6.38
CA GLY A 28 35.63 -38.84 7.10
C GLY A 28 37.00 -38.90 7.79
N ARG A 29 37.45 -37.82 8.45
CA ARG A 29 38.31 -38.00 9.62
C ARG A 29 37.53 -37.79 10.93
N CYS A 30 36.37 -38.38 10.95
CA CYS A 30 35.72 -38.74 12.19
C CYS A 30 36.42 -40.02 12.66
N PHE A 31 37.11 -39.88 13.72
CA PHE A 31 37.43 -40.93 14.66
C PHE A 31 36.59 -42.19 14.44
N GLU A 32 37.21 -43.29 14.11
CA GLU A 32 36.73 -44.65 14.42
C GLU A 32 36.64 -44.80 15.93
N ILE A 33 35.64 -44.16 16.51
CA ILE A 33 35.23 -44.45 17.88
C ILE A 33 34.21 -45.56 17.76
N SER A 34 34.59 -46.68 18.30
CA SER A 34 33.83 -47.89 18.59
C SER A 34 32.33 -47.78 18.27
N ARG A 35 31.84 -48.65 17.37
CA ARG A 35 30.49 -48.79 16.85
C ARG A 35 29.38 -49.00 17.89
N LYS A 36 29.61 -48.86 19.19
CA LYS A 36 28.65 -49.28 20.22
C LYS A 36 27.64 -48.26 20.68
N HIS A 37 27.83 -46.95 20.48
CA HIS A 37 26.81 -45.96 20.92
C HIS A 37 26.62 -44.82 19.89
N SER A 38 25.59 -44.94 19.07
CA SER A 38 25.12 -43.88 18.20
C SER A 38 24.58 -42.71 19.00
N ILE A 39 24.67 -41.47 18.46
CA ILE A 39 24.00 -40.30 19.02
C ILE A 39 22.50 -40.57 19.23
N TRP A 40 21.89 -41.39 18.35
CA TRP A 40 20.51 -41.84 18.45
C TRP A 40 20.21 -42.69 19.69
N ASP A 41 21.16 -43.52 20.14
CA ASP A 41 21.01 -44.34 21.37
C ASP A 41 21.01 -43.47 22.61
N TYR A 42 21.82 -42.38 22.60
CA TYR A 42 21.80 -41.38 23.66
C TYR A 42 20.49 -40.62 23.74
N ILE A 43 19.97 -40.16 22.59
CA ILE A 43 18.66 -39.46 22.52
C ILE A 43 17.54 -40.40 23.02
N ARG A 44 17.59 -41.67 22.66
CA ARG A 44 16.58 -42.69 23.07
C ARG A 44 16.64 -43.03 24.55
N ASN A 45 17.83 -43.15 25.12
CA ASN A 45 17.99 -43.58 26.50
C ASN A 45 17.81 -42.46 27.54
N TYR A 46 18.25 -41.25 27.22
CA TYR A 46 18.18 -40.11 28.15
C TYR A 46 16.97 -39.18 27.92
N LYS A 47 16.21 -39.37 26.84
CA LYS A 47 15.04 -38.52 26.48
C LYS A 47 15.33 -37.03 26.66
N PHE A 48 14.43 -36.27 27.32
CA PHE A 48 14.61 -34.84 27.60
C PHE A 48 15.64 -34.50 28.68
N ASN A 49 16.17 -35.48 29.40
CA ASN A 49 17.20 -35.26 30.42
C ASN A 49 18.63 -35.25 29.85
N SER A 50 18.80 -35.58 28.58
CA SER A 50 20.11 -35.48 27.92
C SER A 50 20.61 -34.03 27.91
N LEU A 51 21.83 -33.82 28.30
CA LEU A 51 22.51 -32.52 28.27
C LEU A 51 22.59 -31.96 26.84
N LEU A 52 22.71 -32.85 25.84
CA LEU A 52 22.67 -32.51 24.45
C LEU A 52 21.34 -31.86 24.07
N ILE A 53 20.21 -32.47 24.46
CA ILE A 53 18.86 -31.95 24.12
C ILE A 53 18.61 -30.65 24.88
N LYS A 54 19.00 -30.54 26.16
CA LYS A 54 18.84 -29.29 26.92
C LYS A 54 19.59 -28.13 26.27
N ASN A 55 20.86 -28.34 25.92
CA ASN A 55 21.66 -27.32 25.22
C ASN A 55 21.09 -26.99 23.83
N PHE A 56 20.64 -27.99 23.08
CA PHE A 56 19.99 -27.78 21.77
C PHE A 56 18.76 -26.87 21.90
N LEU A 57 17.86 -27.18 22.85
CA LEU A 57 16.65 -26.39 23.07
C LEU A 57 16.95 -24.98 23.55
N LEU A 58 17.94 -24.83 24.45
CA LEU A 58 18.34 -23.52 24.94
C LEU A 58 18.91 -22.65 23.83
N ILE A 59 19.83 -23.17 23.04
CA ILE A 59 20.45 -22.45 21.92
C ILE A 59 19.40 -22.17 20.83
N LEU A 60 18.51 -23.12 20.56
CA LEU A 60 17.39 -22.95 19.60
C LEU A 60 16.52 -21.76 20.02
N LEU A 61 16.11 -21.71 21.29
CA LEU A 61 15.27 -20.62 21.79
C LEU A 61 16.01 -19.29 21.77
N LEU A 62 17.30 -19.29 22.14
CA LEU A 62 18.14 -18.09 22.15
C LEU A 62 18.32 -17.47 20.75
N ILE A 63 18.36 -18.28 19.69
CA ILE A 63 18.48 -17.81 18.30
C ILE A 63 17.11 -17.49 17.70
N LEU A 64 16.12 -18.35 17.93
CA LEU A 64 14.80 -18.24 17.32
C LEU A 64 14.04 -17.00 17.80
N LEU A 65 14.09 -16.73 19.12
CA LEU A 65 13.30 -15.66 19.74
C LEU A 65 13.64 -14.25 19.17
N PRO A 66 14.90 -13.81 19.12
CA PRO A 66 15.23 -12.50 18.54
C PRO A 66 14.95 -12.44 17.04
N LEU A 67 15.22 -13.51 16.26
CA LEU A 67 14.97 -13.51 14.82
C LEU A 67 13.47 -13.41 14.47
N THR A 68 12.62 -14.14 15.21
CA THR A 68 11.16 -14.04 15.02
C THR A 68 10.63 -12.69 15.48
N SER A 69 11.14 -12.14 16.59
CA SER A 69 10.78 -10.81 17.08
C SER A 69 11.09 -9.71 16.06
N VAL A 70 12.28 -9.76 15.46
CA VAL A 70 12.66 -8.82 14.38
C VAL A 70 11.76 -8.97 13.15
N SER A 71 11.42 -10.20 12.74
CA SER A 71 10.53 -10.45 11.60
C SER A 71 9.12 -9.87 11.85
N ILE A 72 8.59 -10.03 13.05
CA ILE A 72 7.28 -9.46 13.45
C ILE A 72 7.35 -7.93 13.48
N ALA A 73 8.42 -7.36 14.05
CA ALA A 73 8.60 -5.91 14.09
C ALA A 73 8.67 -5.29 12.70
N ILE A 74 9.42 -5.90 11.77
CA ILE A 74 9.51 -5.46 10.37
C ILE A 74 8.14 -5.52 9.70
N TYR A 75 7.35 -6.57 9.94
CA TYR A 75 6.00 -6.68 9.38
C TYR A 75 5.09 -5.53 9.85
N HIS A 76 5.08 -5.22 11.14
CA HIS A 76 4.27 -4.11 11.68
C HIS A 76 4.72 -2.75 11.16
N LEU A 77 6.04 -2.50 11.11
CA LEU A 77 6.58 -1.25 10.59
C LEU A 77 6.23 -1.05 9.12
N ASN A 78 6.42 -2.07 8.28
CA ASN A 78 6.08 -1.97 6.86
C ASN A 78 4.57 -1.83 6.63
N GLY A 79 3.73 -2.45 7.46
CA GLY A 79 2.27 -2.30 7.40
C GLY A 79 1.84 -0.85 7.63
N ASN A 80 2.37 -0.18 8.65
CA ASN A 80 2.07 1.22 8.95
C ASN A 80 2.56 2.16 7.84
N ILE A 81 3.81 1.99 7.39
CA ILE A 81 4.38 2.78 6.29
C ILE A 81 3.53 2.63 5.02
N LEU A 82 3.09 1.42 4.70
CA LEU A 82 2.27 1.18 3.52
C LEU A 82 0.92 1.89 3.62
N GLN A 83 0.26 1.91 4.79
CA GLN A 83 -1.00 2.63 5.00
C GLN A 83 -0.83 4.15 4.82
N GLU A 84 0.22 4.72 5.38
CA GLU A 84 0.54 6.15 5.21
C GLU A 84 0.85 6.49 3.75
N GLU A 85 1.64 5.66 3.07
CA GLU A 85 2.00 5.85 1.68
C GLU A 85 0.79 5.76 0.74
N ILE A 86 -0.12 4.81 1.00
CA ILE A 86 -1.39 4.68 0.29
C ILE A 86 -2.24 5.94 0.48
N GLY A 87 -2.42 6.41 1.72
CA GLY A 87 -3.19 7.61 2.01
C GLY A 87 -2.61 8.84 1.32
N ALA A 88 -1.30 9.03 1.39
CA ALA A 88 -0.61 10.13 0.71
C ALA A 88 -0.71 10.05 -0.82
N ALA A 89 -0.64 8.84 -1.39
CA ALA A 89 -0.80 8.63 -2.83
C ALA A 89 -2.22 8.99 -3.30
N GLN A 90 -3.25 8.61 -2.51
CA GLN A 90 -4.65 8.95 -2.82
C GLN A 90 -4.91 10.46 -2.73
N ILE A 91 -4.38 11.13 -1.69
CA ILE A 91 -4.48 12.59 -1.58
C ILE A 91 -3.82 13.26 -2.78
N ARG A 92 -2.64 12.81 -3.21
CA ARG A 92 -1.96 13.34 -4.41
C ARG A 92 -2.76 13.12 -5.68
N SER A 93 -3.34 11.92 -5.87
CA SER A 93 -4.19 11.60 -7.01
C SER A 93 -5.43 12.51 -7.04
N LEU A 94 -6.16 12.58 -5.92
CA LEU A 94 -7.36 13.40 -5.81
C LEU A 94 -7.06 14.90 -5.95
N SER A 95 -5.91 15.35 -5.48
CA SER A 95 -5.44 16.74 -5.68
C SER A 95 -5.21 17.06 -7.15
N LYS A 96 -4.68 16.11 -7.94
CA LYS A 96 -4.55 16.29 -9.38
C LYS A 96 -5.92 16.44 -10.05
N VAL A 97 -6.92 15.63 -9.67
CA VAL A 97 -8.29 15.76 -10.16
C VAL A 97 -8.86 17.13 -9.83
N ARG A 98 -8.72 17.58 -8.58
CA ARG A 98 -9.10 18.94 -8.17
C ARG A 98 -8.44 20.00 -9.04
N ASP A 99 -7.13 19.93 -9.24
CA ASP A 99 -6.38 20.93 -10.01
C ASP A 99 -6.80 20.94 -11.47
N MET A 100 -7.07 19.78 -12.07
CA MET A 100 -7.64 19.66 -13.42
C MET A 100 -9.03 20.30 -13.51
N MET A 101 -9.91 20.01 -12.56
CA MET A 101 -11.25 20.60 -12.50
C MET A 101 -11.19 22.11 -12.29
N ASP A 102 -10.29 22.59 -11.42
CA ASP A 102 -10.08 24.02 -11.20
C ASP A 102 -9.55 24.72 -12.47
N MET A 103 -8.73 24.03 -13.27
CA MET A 103 -8.29 24.52 -14.57
C MET A 103 -9.47 24.65 -15.56
N VAL A 104 -10.31 23.62 -15.64
CA VAL A 104 -11.54 23.65 -16.46
C VAL A 104 -12.44 24.81 -16.02
N MET A 105 -12.66 24.98 -14.72
CA MET A 105 -13.51 26.05 -14.21
C MET A 105 -12.94 27.42 -14.52
N ARG A 106 -11.62 27.63 -14.42
CA ARG A 106 -10.95 28.88 -14.80
C ARG A 106 -11.08 29.17 -16.30
N GLU A 107 -11.00 28.15 -17.14
CA GLU A 107 -11.18 28.32 -18.57
C GLU A 107 -12.63 28.72 -18.90
N VAL A 108 -13.61 28.05 -18.28
CA VAL A 108 -15.03 28.41 -18.44
C VAL A 108 -15.28 29.85 -17.96
N ASP A 109 -14.67 30.28 -16.87
CA ASP A 109 -14.78 31.66 -16.39
C ASP A 109 -14.22 32.69 -17.38
N ARG A 110 -13.04 32.42 -17.94
CA ARG A 110 -12.42 33.28 -18.95
C ARG A 110 -13.29 33.34 -20.21
N LEU A 111 -13.84 32.21 -20.62
CA LEU A 111 -14.69 32.11 -21.76
C LEU A 111 -16.01 32.86 -21.54
N SER A 112 -16.64 32.67 -20.38
CA SER A 112 -17.87 33.37 -20.02
C SER A 112 -17.67 34.89 -19.97
N ALA A 113 -16.57 35.35 -19.44
CA ALA A 113 -16.21 36.78 -19.41
C ALA A 113 -16.00 37.33 -20.81
N ARG A 114 -15.25 36.61 -21.67
CA ARG A 114 -15.06 37.00 -23.09
C ARG A 114 -16.38 37.16 -23.83
N VAL A 115 -17.25 36.15 -23.71
CA VAL A 115 -18.57 36.18 -24.36
C VAL A 115 -19.44 37.30 -23.79
N SER A 116 -19.48 37.48 -22.47
CA SER A 116 -20.32 38.48 -21.81
C SER A 116 -19.85 39.93 -22.00
N MET A 117 -18.58 40.13 -22.38
CA MET A 117 -18.01 41.46 -22.69
C MET A 117 -18.01 41.80 -24.17
N ASP A 118 -18.43 40.85 -25.03
CA ASP A 118 -18.42 41.09 -26.46
C ASP A 118 -19.50 42.07 -26.88
N ARG A 119 -19.13 42.99 -27.78
CA ARG A 119 -20.03 44.04 -28.28
C ARG A 119 -21.26 43.50 -29.01
N SER A 120 -21.10 42.43 -29.77
CA SER A 120 -22.21 41.81 -30.49
C SER A 120 -23.20 41.13 -29.56
N VAL A 121 -22.68 40.56 -28.45
CA VAL A 121 -23.52 39.99 -27.39
C VAL A 121 -24.25 41.10 -26.63
N GLU A 122 -23.61 42.22 -26.32
CA GLU A 122 -24.25 43.37 -25.68
C GLU A 122 -25.36 43.96 -26.59
N GLN A 123 -25.10 44.12 -27.88
CA GLN A 123 -26.09 44.54 -28.87
C GLN A 123 -27.28 43.57 -28.97
N PHE A 124 -27.00 42.27 -28.99
CA PHE A 124 -28.07 41.26 -29.00
C PHE A 124 -28.93 41.33 -27.74
N LEU A 125 -28.32 41.45 -26.56
CA LEU A 125 -29.02 41.53 -25.28
C LEU A 125 -29.86 42.80 -25.12
N SER A 126 -29.55 43.86 -25.87
CA SER A 126 -30.31 45.12 -25.88
C SER A 126 -31.52 45.10 -26.81
N LEU A 127 -31.64 44.10 -27.69
CA LEU A 127 -32.78 43.98 -28.60
C LEU A 127 -34.09 43.67 -27.88
N ASP A 128 -35.12 44.49 -28.06
CA ASP A 128 -36.45 44.23 -27.50
C ASP A 128 -37.18 43.09 -28.23
N LYS A 129 -36.94 43.00 -29.56
CA LYS A 129 -37.51 41.93 -30.43
C LYS A 129 -36.54 41.58 -31.53
N VAL A 130 -36.42 40.29 -31.81
CA VAL A 130 -35.66 39.80 -32.97
C VAL A 130 -36.51 39.88 -34.23
N ARG A 131 -36.10 40.73 -35.17
CA ARG A 131 -36.75 40.92 -36.50
C ARG A 131 -35.79 40.48 -37.59
N PHE A 132 -36.12 39.43 -38.32
CA PHE A 132 -35.28 38.91 -39.41
C PHE A 132 -35.36 39.78 -40.68
N THR A 133 -36.26 40.75 -40.71
CA THR A 133 -36.39 41.75 -41.81
C THR A 133 -35.33 42.86 -41.69
N ASP A 134 -34.73 43.01 -40.56
CA ASP A 134 -33.74 44.04 -40.28
C ASP A 134 -32.30 43.45 -40.38
N TYR A 135 -31.51 44.00 -41.31
CA TYR A 135 -30.16 43.54 -41.61
C TYR A 135 -29.27 43.64 -40.38
N SER A 136 -29.38 44.72 -39.60
CA SER A 136 -28.56 44.92 -38.39
C SER A 136 -28.84 43.85 -37.36
N THR A 137 -30.07 43.41 -37.22
CA THR A 137 -30.46 42.30 -36.33
C THR A 137 -29.87 40.99 -36.80
N VAL A 138 -29.96 40.68 -38.11
CA VAL A 138 -29.42 39.45 -38.69
C VAL A 138 -27.89 39.40 -38.53
N ASP A 139 -27.21 40.52 -38.84
CA ASP A 139 -25.75 40.63 -38.66
C ASP A 139 -25.33 40.43 -37.21
N THR A 140 -26.02 41.03 -36.24
CA THR A 140 -25.77 40.85 -34.82
C THR A 140 -25.91 39.39 -34.41
N LEU A 141 -26.99 38.70 -34.84
CA LEU A 141 -27.19 37.28 -34.53
C LEU A 141 -26.07 36.41 -35.09
N GLN A 142 -25.61 36.72 -36.32
CA GLN A 142 -24.55 35.99 -36.98
C GLN A 142 -23.19 36.19 -36.28
N ASN A 143 -22.88 37.40 -35.85
CA ASN A 143 -21.68 37.74 -35.12
C ASN A 143 -21.66 37.05 -33.77
N VAL A 144 -22.76 37.04 -32.99
CA VAL A 144 -22.88 36.29 -31.75
C VAL A 144 -22.64 34.80 -32.00
N ARG A 145 -23.27 34.23 -33.04
CA ARG A 145 -23.06 32.81 -33.36
C ARG A 145 -21.62 32.49 -33.69
N ASN A 146 -20.94 33.35 -34.45
CA ASN A 146 -19.53 33.18 -34.78
C ASN A 146 -18.66 33.13 -33.51
N ILE A 147 -18.89 34.05 -32.55
CA ILE A 147 -18.18 34.08 -31.28
C ILE A 147 -18.37 32.78 -30.47
N LEU A 148 -19.62 32.29 -30.44
CA LEU A 148 -19.93 31.05 -29.73
C LEU A 148 -19.30 29.81 -30.38
N SER A 149 -19.16 29.80 -31.73
CA SER A 149 -18.59 28.67 -32.47
C SER A 149 -17.07 28.52 -32.32
N ILE A 150 -16.34 29.63 -32.07
CA ILE A 150 -14.86 29.65 -31.88
C ILE A 150 -14.43 29.10 -30.52
N SER A 151 -15.37 28.93 -29.60
CA SER A 151 -15.11 28.67 -28.20
C SER A 151 -15.17 27.18 -27.84
N ALA A 152 -14.85 26.28 -28.77
CA ALA A 152 -14.94 24.84 -28.57
C ALA A 152 -13.73 24.31 -27.76
N SER A 153 -13.98 23.74 -26.59
CA SER A 153 -13.07 22.89 -25.85
C SER A 153 -13.61 21.47 -25.81
N ASP A 154 -12.74 20.48 -25.61
CA ASP A 154 -13.11 19.05 -25.62
C ASP A 154 -14.22 18.68 -24.63
N TYR A 155 -14.34 19.41 -23.52
CA TYR A 155 -15.33 19.17 -22.45
C TYR A 155 -16.53 20.12 -22.51
N ILE A 156 -16.48 21.21 -23.28
CA ILE A 156 -17.61 22.10 -23.48
C ILE A 156 -18.45 21.53 -24.62
N ASP A 157 -19.71 21.28 -24.33
CA ASP A 157 -20.64 20.77 -25.35
C ASP A 157 -21.32 21.89 -26.12
N SER A 158 -21.83 22.87 -25.39
CA SER A 158 -22.56 23.99 -25.99
C SER A 158 -22.53 25.24 -25.11
N ILE A 159 -22.64 26.39 -25.76
CA ILE A 159 -22.74 27.70 -25.13
C ILE A 159 -24.04 28.35 -25.62
N TYR A 160 -24.81 28.87 -24.64
CA TYR A 160 -26.06 29.59 -24.93
C TYR A 160 -25.93 31.03 -24.44
N VAL A 161 -26.51 31.96 -25.23
CA VAL A 161 -26.73 33.34 -24.80
C VAL A 161 -28.24 33.59 -24.89
N TYR A 162 -28.85 33.94 -23.77
CA TYR A 162 -30.27 34.23 -23.66
C TYR A 162 -30.50 35.69 -23.30
N SER A 163 -31.40 36.37 -24.05
CA SER A 163 -31.84 37.74 -23.77
C SER A 163 -33.18 37.76 -23.04
N ASP A 164 -33.21 38.42 -21.89
CA ASP A 164 -34.45 38.65 -21.13
C ASP A 164 -35.41 39.58 -21.85
N ASN A 165 -34.88 40.51 -22.66
CA ASN A 165 -35.69 41.53 -23.35
C ASN A 165 -36.48 40.92 -24.53
N SER A 166 -35.80 40.12 -25.35
CA SER A 166 -36.40 39.55 -26.56
C SER A 166 -36.96 38.14 -26.38
N ASP A 167 -36.76 37.50 -25.20
CA ASP A 167 -37.07 36.09 -24.92
C ASP A 167 -36.48 35.15 -26.00
N TYR A 168 -35.29 35.52 -26.49
CA TYR A 168 -34.60 34.82 -27.58
C TYR A 168 -33.29 34.20 -27.08
N ILE A 169 -32.97 33.00 -27.56
CA ILE A 169 -31.74 32.27 -27.23
C ILE A 169 -30.93 32.00 -28.50
N ILE A 170 -29.62 32.20 -28.40
CA ILE A 170 -28.66 31.80 -29.44
C ILE A 170 -27.77 30.71 -28.83
N THR A 171 -27.55 29.64 -29.58
CA THR A 171 -26.71 28.53 -29.16
C THR A 171 -25.55 28.34 -30.13
N SER A 172 -24.46 27.80 -29.66
CA SER A 172 -23.30 27.43 -30.49
C SER A 172 -23.62 26.28 -31.47
N THR A 173 -24.59 25.43 -31.13
CA THR A 173 -24.89 24.18 -31.85
C THR A 173 -26.11 24.29 -32.80
N ASP A 174 -27.20 24.87 -32.31
CA ASP A 174 -28.52 24.80 -33.01
C ASP A 174 -28.99 26.14 -33.55
N GLY A 175 -28.16 27.20 -33.43
CA GLY A 175 -28.51 28.55 -33.92
C GLY A 175 -29.39 29.29 -32.93
N GLY A 176 -30.28 30.18 -33.48
CA GLY A 176 -31.10 31.05 -32.65
C GLY A 176 -32.60 30.73 -32.74
N MET A 177 -33.32 30.84 -31.60
CA MET A 177 -34.78 30.66 -31.55
C MET A 177 -35.40 31.31 -30.32
N VAL A 178 -36.70 31.48 -30.34
CA VAL A 178 -37.44 31.95 -29.16
C VAL A 178 -37.49 30.86 -28.07
N LEU A 179 -37.38 31.25 -26.83
CA LEU A 179 -37.32 30.29 -25.71
C LEU A 179 -38.48 29.29 -25.68
N PRO A 180 -39.75 29.66 -25.97
CA PRO A 180 -40.84 28.69 -26.01
C PRO A 180 -40.69 27.54 -26.99
N LYS A 181 -39.90 27.70 -28.05
CA LYS A 181 -39.60 26.67 -29.07
C LYS A 181 -38.32 25.89 -28.74
N PHE A 182 -37.54 26.34 -27.79
CA PHE A 182 -36.29 25.68 -27.42
C PHE A 182 -36.54 24.39 -26.63
N TYR A 183 -35.83 23.35 -26.99
CA TYR A 183 -36.05 22.02 -26.39
C TYR A 183 -35.53 21.91 -24.94
N ASP A 184 -34.46 22.60 -24.63
CA ASP A 184 -33.85 22.60 -23.30
C ASP A 184 -34.36 23.81 -22.51
N ARG A 185 -35.53 23.65 -21.85
CA ARG A 185 -36.17 24.71 -21.08
C ARG A 185 -36.02 24.61 -19.58
N TYR A 186 -35.51 23.50 -19.11
CA TYR A 186 -35.42 23.24 -17.64
C TYR A 186 -34.63 24.31 -16.89
N TRP A 187 -33.55 24.84 -17.48
CA TRP A 187 -32.75 25.90 -16.87
C TRP A 187 -33.52 27.24 -16.80
N ALA A 188 -34.42 27.52 -17.71
CA ALA A 188 -35.11 28.81 -17.80
C ALA A 188 -35.98 29.08 -16.55
N GLU A 189 -36.68 28.07 -16.06
CA GLU A 189 -37.47 28.19 -14.84
C GLU A 189 -36.55 28.51 -13.62
N GLN A 190 -35.44 27.85 -13.54
CA GLN A 190 -34.45 28.09 -12.49
C GLN A 190 -33.79 29.46 -12.62
N TYR A 191 -33.57 29.95 -13.82
CA TYR A 191 -33.02 31.29 -14.07
C TYR A 191 -34.05 32.36 -13.73
N LYS A 192 -35.28 32.27 -14.26
CA LYS A 192 -36.36 33.24 -14.06
C LYS A 192 -36.88 33.34 -12.61
N SER A 193 -36.82 32.24 -11.86
CA SER A 193 -37.26 32.22 -10.44
C SER A 193 -36.30 32.94 -9.49
N ARG A 194 -35.13 33.37 -9.95
CA ARG A 194 -34.11 33.99 -9.09
C ARG A 194 -34.27 35.47 -8.96
N LYS A 195 -34.41 35.96 -7.71
CA LYS A 195 -34.39 37.40 -7.39
C LYS A 195 -33.02 38.03 -7.64
N ASN A 196 -31.93 37.27 -7.51
CA ASN A 196 -30.57 37.71 -7.71
C ASN A 196 -29.91 36.88 -8.82
N LYS A 197 -29.71 37.50 -9.98
CA LYS A 197 -29.09 36.89 -11.18
C LYS A 197 -27.56 36.77 -11.01
N GLN A 198 -27.13 36.13 -9.92
CA GLN A 198 -25.72 35.88 -9.62
C GLN A 198 -25.19 34.66 -10.39
N ARG A 199 -23.88 34.63 -10.60
CA ARG A 199 -23.18 33.46 -11.10
C ARG A 199 -23.51 32.23 -10.30
N LYS A 200 -23.89 31.14 -10.97
CA LYS A 200 -24.18 29.87 -10.30
C LYS A 200 -23.91 28.69 -11.23
N TRP A 201 -23.48 27.60 -10.60
CA TRP A 201 -23.46 26.30 -11.24
C TRP A 201 -24.72 25.51 -10.89
N ILE A 202 -25.26 24.80 -11.88
CA ILE A 202 -26.36 23.85 -11.68
C ILE A 202 -25.78 22.45 -11.83
N SER A 203 -26.07 21.60 -10.85
CA SER A 203 -25.78 20.18 -10.89
C SER A 203 -26.30 19.54 -12.16
N SER A 204 -25.66 18.45 -12.52
CA SER A 204 -25.94 17.66 -13.71
C SER A 204 -27.43 17.55 -14.00
N ARG A 205 -27.81 18.04 -15.16
CA ARG A 205 -29.16 17.95 -15.73
C ARG A 205 -29.16 17.06 -16.97
N CYS A 206 -30.15 16.19 -17.06
CA CYS A 206 -30.33 15.37 -18.25
C CYS A 206 -31.16 16.16 -19.30
N VAL A 207 -30.57 16.44 -20.42
CA VAL A 207 -31.28 17.03 -21.57
C VAL A 207 -31.73 15.89 -22.47
N LYS A 208 -33.05 15.75 -22.61
CA LYS A 208 -33.65 14.73 -23.48
C LYS A 208 -33.30 15.00 -24.92
N ALA A 209 -32.91 13.96 -25.61
CA ALA A 209 -32.64 14.02 -27.03
C ALA A 209 -33.86 14.44 -27.88
N ILE A 210 -33.66 15.31 -28.84
CA ILE A 210 -34.62 15.50 -29.95
C ILE A 210 -34.29 14.43 -31.00
N GLN A 211 -35.33 13.82 -31.58
CA GLN A 211 -35.27 12.84 -32.66
C GLN A 211 -33.86 12.37 -33.09
N GLY A 212 -33.40 11.22 -32.53
CA GLY A 212 -32.18 10.55 -32.94
C GLY A 212 -30.89 10.96 -32.22
N LYS A 213 -30.87 12.02 -31.38
CA LYS A 213 -29.70 12.37 -30.55
C LYS A 213 -29.78 11.68 -29.17
N LYS A 214 -28.65 11.23 -28.65
CA LYS A 214 -28.56 10.64 -27.29
C LYS A 214 -28.85 11.70 -26.22
N SER A 215 -29.46 11.31 -25.10
CA SER A 215 -29.59 12.19 -23.94
C SER A 215 -28.20 12.47 -23.35
N HIS A 216 -27.94 13.72 -23.03
CA HIS A 216 -26.68 14.18 -22.47
C HIS A 216 -26.88 14.69 -21.05
N ASN A 217 -25.90 14.43 -20.18
CA ASN A 217 -25.86 15.00 -18.85
C ASN A 217 -24.89 16.18 -18.83
N TYR A 218 -25.39 17.35 -18.45
CA TYR A 218 -24.60 18.59 -18.43
C TYR A 218 -24.45 19.13 -17.00
N ILE A 219 -23.26 19.64 -16.68
CA ILE A 219 -23.05 20.62 -15.64
C ILE A 219 -23.14 22.00 -16.31
N THR A 220 -24.03 22.84 -15.86
CA THR A 220 -24.27 24.14 -16.51
C THR A 220 -23.83 25.30 -15.60
N GLY A 221 -22.96 26.15 -16.12
CA GLY A 221 -22.60 27.42 -15.50
C GLY A 221 -23.50 28.55 -16.04
N PHE A 222 -24.01 29.41 -15.13
CA PHE A 222 -24.77 30.61 -15.46
C PHE A 222 -23.92 31.84 -15.15
N PHE A 223 -23.74 32.68 -16.15
CA PHE A 223 -22.95 33.90 -16.08
C PHE A 223 -23.80 35.09 -16.51
N PRO A 224 -24.07 36.05 -15.62
CA PRO A 224 -24.82 37.25 -15.98
C PRO A 224 -24.17 38.00 -17.12
N ALA A 225 -24.98 38.53 -18.04
CA ALA A 225 -24.53 39.29 -19.20
C ALA A 225 -25.47 40.49 -19.48
N PRO A 226 -24.96 41.61 -20.05
CA PRO A 226 -23.55 41.90 -20.29
C PRO A 226 -22.79 42.18 -18.95
N LEU A 227 -21.49 41.95 -18.93
CA LEU A 227 -20.64 42.39 -17.83
C LEU A 227 -20.31 43.87 -17.99
N THR A 228 -21.26 44.75 -17.64
CA THR A 228 -21.08 46.19 -17.69
C THR A 228 -21.01 46.79 -16.31
N SER A 229 -20.37 47.99 -16.22
CA SER A 229 -20.28 48.74 -14.98
C SER A 229 -21.61 49.25 -14.41
N SER A 230 -22.67 49.26 -15.23
CA SER A 230 -24.05 49.66 -14.85
C SER A 230 -24.80 48.62 -14.02
N GLY A 231 -24.30 47.39 -13.92
CA GLY A 231 -24.91 46.31 -13.09
C GLY A 231 -26.29 45.82 -13.59
N LYS A 232 -26.80 46.33 -14.69
CA LYS A 232 -28.08 45.89 -15.27
C LYS A 232 -27.86 44.72 -16.23
N ASN A 233 -28.08 43.52 -15.72
CA ASN A 233 -28.00 42.32 -16.53
C ASN A 233 -29.30 42.19 -17.39
N SER A 234 -29.13 42.10 -18.70
CA SER A 234 -30.23 41.94 -19.66
C SER A 234 -30.38 40.51 -20.16
N GLY A 235 -29.54 39.60 -19.64
CA GLY A 235 -29.56 38.20 -20.05
C GLY A 235 -28.52 37.38 -19.33
N VAL A 236 -28.21 36.21 -19.86
CA VAL A 236 -27.30 35.23 -19.30
C VAL A 236 -26.53 34.48 -20.38
N VAL A 237 -25.25 34.29 -20.14
CA VAL A 237 -24.42 33.32 -20.85
C VAL A 237 -24.44 32.01 -20.06
N MET A 238 -24.72 30.91 -20.76
CA MET A 238 -24.68 29.56 -20.15
C MET A 238 -23.67 28.70 -20.89
N ILE A 239 -22.85 28.00 -20.10
CA ILE A 239 -21.85 27.07 -20.62
C ILE A 239 -22.18 25.68 -20.10
N ASN A 240 -22.40 24.75 -21.03
CA ASN A 240 -22.75 23.38 -20.77
C ASN A 240 -21.51 22.49 -20.89
N LEU A 241 -21.10 21.86 -19.78
CA LEU A 241 -20.05 20.87 -19.75
C LEU A 241 -20.67 19.48 -19.83
N ASP A 242 -20.23 18.66 -20.79
CA ASP A 242 -20.68 17.27 -20.90
C ASP A 242 -20.00 16.42 -19.86
N VAL A 243 -20.80 15.81 -19.00
CA VAL A 243 -20.30 14.96 -17.88
C VAL A 243 -19.50 13.76 -18.40
N ASN A 244 -19.86 13.20 -19.56
CA ASN A 244 -19.13 12.06 -20.12
C ASN A 244 -17.77 12.48 -20.70
N LYS A 245 -17.74 13.61 -21.41
CA LYS A 245 -16.50 14.20 -21.91
C LYS A 245 -15.56 14.59 -20.75
N LEU A 246 -16.12 15.17 -19.71
CA LEU A 246 -15.38 15.51 -18.49
C LEU A 246 -14.82 14.26 -17.78
N ARG A 247 -15.64 13.19 -17.73
CA ARG A 247 -15.20 11.89 -17.18
C ARG A 247 -14.03 11.32 -17.99
N SER A 248 -14.13 11.33 -19.32
CA SER A 248 -13.05 10.87 -20.18
C SER A 248 -11.77 11.71 -20.02
N PHE A 249 -11.91 13.04 -19.89
CA PHE A 249 -10.80 13.94 -19.66
C PHE A 249 -10.05 13.64 -18.34
N ILE A 250 -10.78 13.34 -17.27
CA ILE A 250 -10.21 12.96 -15.98
C ILE A 250 -9.59 11.57 -16.05
N SER A 251 -10.30 10.57 -16.62
CA SER A 251 -9.85 9.18 -16.64
C SER A 251 -8.68 8.92 -17.60
N ASN A 252 -8.56 9.65 -18.69
CA ASN A 252 -7.43 9.52 -19.63
C ASN A 252 -6.10 9.99 -19.02
N ASN A 253 -6.14 10.79 -17.97
CA ASN A 253 -4.99 11.27 -17.23
C ASN A 253 -4.66 10.42 -15.98
N GLU A 254 -5.45 9.36 -15.72
CA GLU A 254 -5.26 8.44 -14.60
C GLU A 254 -5.17 7.00 -15.09
N ASP A 255 -4.05 6.34 -14.81
CA ASP A 255 -3.79 4.93 -15.14
C ASP A 255 -4.85 4.00 -14.52
N GLY A 256 -5.90 3.63 -15.29
CA GLY A 256 -6.76 2.47 -15.11
C GLY A 256 -7.35 2.20 -13.71
N ARG A 257 -7.50 3.21 -12.84
CA ARG A 257 -7.93 3.04 -11.46
C ARG A 257 -9.43 2.90 -11.33
N THR A 258 -9.85 1.93 -10.56
CA THR A 258 -11.25 1.64 -10.18
C THR A 258 -11.77 2.58 -9.06
N GLU A 259 -11.25 3.80 -8.98
CA GLU A 259 -11.64 4.76 -7.94
C GLU A 259 -12.98 5.40 -8.30
N LYS A 260 -13.88 5.47 -7.30
CA LYS A 260 -15.12 6.22 -7.43
C LYS A 260 -14.86 7.66 -7.02
N LEU A 261 -15.01 8.58 -7.96
CA LEU A 261 -14.84 10.00 -7.71
C LEU A 261 -16.20 10.69 -7.62
N TYR A 262 -16.35 11.57 -6.63
CA TYR A 262 -17.51 12.40 -6.43
C TYR A 262 -17.10 13.85 -6.23
N THR A 263 -17.80 14.78 -6.87
CA THR A 263 -17.60 16.21 -6.67
C THR A 263 -18.92 16.82 -6.22
N ILE A 264 -18.86 17.58 -5.14
CA ILE A 264 -20.02 18.25 -4.55
C ILE A 264 -19.81 19.74 -4.43
N ASP A 265 -20.90 20.50 -4.44
CA ASP A 265 -20.89 21.95 -4.17
C ASP A 265 -20.92 22.25 -2.66
N GLU A 266 -20.86 23.56 -2.32
CA GLU A 266 -20.97 24.04 -0.93
C GLU A 266 -22.25 23.62 -0.21
N GLN A 267 -23.34 23.30 -0.97
CA GLN A 267 -24.62 22.88 -0.42
C GLN A 267 -24.73 21.35 -0.29
N GLY A 268 -23.67 20.61 -0.63
CA GLY A 268 -23.66 19.16 -0.59
C GLY A 268 -24.41 18.50 -1.74
N VAL A 269 -24.62 19.23 -2.85
CA VAL A 269 -25.26 18.70 -4.07
C VAL A 269 -24.20 18.06 -4.94
N LEU A 270 -24.46 16.83 -5.40
CA LEU A 270 -23.57 16.13 -6.29
C LEU A 270 -23.55 16.80 -7.66
N LEU A 271 -22.38 17.28 -8.08
CA LEU A 271 -22.13 17.89 -9.39
C LEU A 271 -21.65 16.88 -10.40
N PHE A 272 -20.74 15.99 -9.99
CA PHE A 272 -20.05 15.04 -10.85
C PHE A 272 -19.80 13.73 -10.12
N SER A 273 -19.87 12.61 -10.84
CA SER A 273 -19.47 11.29 -10.37
C SER A 273 -18.91 10.45 -11.52
N THR A 274 -17.91 9.62 -11.26
CA THR A 274 -17.43 8.61 -12.20
C THR A 274 -18.38 7.41 -12.29
N GLU A 275 -19.27 7.20 -11.31
CA GLU A 275 -20.29 6.17 -11.42
C GLU A 275 -21.41 6.54 -12.40
N THR A 276 -21.87 5.53 -13.15
CA THR A 276 -23.05 5.64 -14.00
C THR A 276 -24.31 5.51 -13.13
N GLY A 277 -24.88 6.62 -12.74
CA GLY A 277 -26.10 6.66 -11.92
C GLY A 277 -26.81 8.00 -11.94
N ASP A 278 -27.93 8.11 -11.23
CA ASP A 278 -28.68 9.37 -11.13
C ASP A 278 -27.90 10.38 -10.29
N ILE A 279 -27.29 11.35 -10.96
CA ILE A 279 -26.39 12.37 -10.39
C ILE A 279 -27.18 13.42 -9.55
N ARG A 280 -28.50 13.37 -9.51
CA ARG A 280 -29.33 14.31 -8.73
C ARG A 280 -29.45 14.00 -7.24
N LYS A 281 -28.66 13.03 -6.74
CA LYS A 281 -28.66 12.67 -5.33
C LYS A 281 -27.91 13.69 -4.47
N LYS A 282 -28.45 14.04 -3.32
CA LYS A 282 -27.67 14.73 -2.28
C LYS A 282 -26.66 13.74 -1.68
N ILE A 283 -25.52 14.24 -1.24
CA ILE A 283 -24.44 13.41 -0.67
C ILE A 283 -24.94 12.46 0.44
N ARG A 284 -25.91 12.90 1.26
CA ARG A 284 -26.53 12.07 2.30
C ARG A 284 -27.36 10.89 1.76
N GLN A 285 -27.64 10.85 0.46
CA GLN A 285 -28.34 9.74 -0.21
C GLN A 285 -27.37 8.76 -0.86
N ILE A 286 -26.06 9.09 -0.86
CA ILE A 286 -25.00 8.20 -1.29
C ILE A 286 -24.59 7.41 -0.06
N SER A 287 -24.82 6.10 -0.05
CA SER A 287 -24.55 5.22 1.09
C SER A 287 -23.13 5.38 1.61
N ASP A 288 -22.17 5.52 0.70
CA ASP A 288 -20.74 5.55 0.97
C ASP A 288 -20.27 6.87 1.63
N LEU A 289 -21.06 7.95 1.56
CA LEU A 289 -20.69 9.29 2.03
C LEU A 289 -21.61 9.84 3.14
N LYS A 290 -22.59 9.05 3.59
CA LYS A 290 -23.66 9.50 4.48
C LYS A 290 -23.17 10.01 5.84
N ASP A 291 -22.12 9.41 6.39
CA ASP A 291 -21.63 9.65 7.75
C ASP A 291 -20.30 10.40 7.80
N ILE A 292 -19.84 10.94 6.67
CA ILE A 292 -18.54 11.63 6.62
C ILE A 292 -18.72 13.08 7.08
N PRO A 293 -17.96 13.53 8.09
CA PRO A 293 -17.95 14.92 8.48
C PRO A 293 -17.31 15.78 7.38
N PHE A 294 -18.02 16.80 6.93
CA PHE A 294 -17.53 17.83 5.99
C PHE A 294 -16.49 18.74 6.64
N LYS A 295 -15.49 18.21 7.33
CA LYS A 295 -14.38 18.98 7.88
C LYS A 295 -13.19 18.97 6.92
N GLU A 296 -12.43 20.05 6.89
CA GLU A 296 -11.20 20.26 6.09
C GLU A 296 -10.06 19.26 6.41
N SER A 297 -10.40 18.09 6.92
CA SER A 297 -9.43 17.04 7.25
C SER A 297 -8.96 16.35 5.97
N GLN A 298 -7.71 16.58 5.61
CA GLN A 298 -7.02 15.91 4.51
C GLN A 298 -6.59 14.47 4.87
N SER A 299 -7.01 13.94 6.01
CA SER A 299 -6.66 12.59 6.42
C SER A 299 -7.59 11.57 5.79
N PRO A 300 -7.07 10.47 5.23
CA PRO A 300 -7.90 9.39 4.70
C PRO A 300 -8.69 8.73 5.84
N ILE A 301 -9.99 8.53 5.61
CA ILE A 301 -10.88 7.86 6.56
C ILE A 301 -11.07 6.42 6.08
N ILE A 302 -10.82 5.45 6.95
CA ILE A 302 -11.11 4.05 6.68
C ILE A 302 -12.51 3.75 7.21
N GLN A 303 -13.43 3.42 6.32
CA GLN A 303 -14.80 3.05 6.66
C GLN A 303 -15.12 1.65 6.16
N SER A 304 -15.85 0.86 6.94
CA SER A 304 -16.34 -0.45 6.52
C SER A 304 -17.80 -0.34 6.08
N ASP A 305 -18.08 -0.56 4.79
CA ASP A 305 -19.44 -0.68 4.27
C ASP A 305 -19.65 -2.10 3.76
N LYS A 306 -20.75 -2.75 4.22
CA LYS A 306 -21.14 -4.13 3.84
C LYS A 306 -20.02 -5.18 3.93
N GLY A 307 -19.09 -5.01 4.88
CA GLY A 307 -17.96 -5.92 5.08
C GLY A 307 -16.77 -5.67 4.13
N ILE A 308 -16.82 -4.60 3.32
CA ILE A 308 -15.69 -4.16 2.49
C ILE A 308 -15.10 -2.91 3.13
N ASN A 309 -13.84 -2.98 3.50
CA ASN A 309 -13.12 -1.81 3.99
C ASN A 309 -12.80 -0.89 2.82
N GLN A 310 -13.13 0.40 2.96
CA GLN A 310 -12.91 1.42 1.94
C GLN A 310 -12.08 2.56 2.54
N VAL A 311 -11.20 3.12 1.71
CA VAL A 311 -10.48 4.35 2.04
C VAL A 311 -11.16 5.51 1.35
N ILE A 312 -11.61 6.47 2.15
CA ILE A 312 -12.28 7.68 1.67
C ILE A 312 -11.32 8.83 1.87
N THR A 313 -11.03 9.53 0.79
CA THR A 313 -10.15 10.70 0.78
C THR A 313 -10.94 11.92 0.34
N GLN A 314 -10.72 13.05 0.98
CA GLN A 314 -11.39 14.31 0.70
C GLN A 314 -10.35 15.41 0.42
N VAL A 315 -10.63 16.24 -0.62
CA VAL A 315 -9.84 17.43 -0.94
C VAL A 315 -10.79 18.56 -1.34
N HIS A 316 -10.52 19.78 -0.87
CA HIS A 316 -11.30 20.96 -1.21
C HIS A 316 -10.59 21.81 -2.25
N SER A 317 -11.37 22.42 -3.13
CA SER A 317 -10.89 23.45 -4.04
C SER A 317 -10.92 24.82 -3.35
N ASN A 318 -9.81 25.54 -3.46
CA ASN A 318 -9.75 26.95 -3.03
C ASN A 318 -10.37 27.90 -4.05
N TYR A 319 -10.63 27.42 -5.29
CA TYR A 319 -11.13 28.25 -6.39
C TYR A 319 -12.65 28.37 -6.38
N ASN A 320 -13.35 27.23 -6.28
CA ASN A 320 -14.82 27.14 -6.42
C ASN A 320 -15.50 26.62 -5.15
N LYS A 321 -14.72 26.33 -4.08
CA LYS A 321 -15.16 25.76 -2.80
C LYS A 321 -15.87 24.40 -2.94
N TRP A 322 -15.65 23.69 -4.05
CA TRP A 322 -16.14 22.35 -4.23
C TRP A 322 -15.30 21.36 -3.45
N ALA A 323 -15.95 20.30 -2.97
CA ALA A 323 -15.27 19.19 -2.33
C ALA A 323 -15.23 17.99 -3.27
N TYR A 324 -14.06 17.38 -3.34
CA TYR A 324 -13.76 16.20 -4.14
C TYR A 324 -13.56 15.04 -3.21
N PHE A 325 -14.19 13.90 -3.50
CA PHE A 325 -14.06 12.67 -2.75
C PHE A 325 -13.60 11.55 -3.67
N SER A 326 -12.66 10.74 -3.17
CA SER A 326 -12.27 9.48 -3.77
C SER A 326 -12.61 8.35 -2.81
N ILE A 327 -13.27 7.31 -3.31
CA ILE A 327 -13.58 6.10 -2.56
C ILE A 327 -12.87 4.94 -3.25
N THR A 328 -11.90 4.36 -2.55
CA THR A 328 -11.10 3.26 -3.05
C THR A 328 -11.30 2.03 -2.17
N PRO A 329 -11.76 0.90 -2.73
CA PRO A 329 -11.85 -0.35 -1.97
C PRO A 329 -10.48 -0.81 -1.49
N LEU A 330 -10.38 -1.20 -0.22
CA LEU A 330 -9.10 -1.63 0.39
C LEU A 330 -8.57 -2.94 -0.21
N ASN A 331 -9.44 -3.75 -0.83
CA ASN A 331 -9.08 -5.01 -1.46
C ASN A 331 -7.98 -4.88 -2.55
N ILE A 332 -7.90 -3.72 -3.20
CA ILE A 332 -6.81 -3.41 -4.16
C ILE A 332 -5.45 -3.43 -3.45
N TYR A 333 -5.41 -3.04 -2.19
CA TYR A 333 -4.22 -3.01 -1.35
C TYR A 333 -4.03 -4.30 -0.53
N GLU A 334 -5.10 -5.10 -0.34
CA GLU A 334 -5.06 -6.39 0.36
C GLU A 334 -4.07 -7.35 -0.29
N LYS A 335 -3.95 -7.33 -1.61
CA LYS A 335 -2.95 -8.13 -2.31
C LYS A 335 -1.53 -7.80 -1.85
N LYS A 336 -1.16 -6.52 -1.79
CA LYS A 336 0.16 -6.09 -1.30
C LYS A 336 0.36 -6.44 0.17
N MET A 337 -0.68 -6.30 1.00
CA MET A 337 -0.65 -6.69 2.41
C MET A 337 -0.50 -8.21 2.56
N ASN A 338 -1.18 -9.01 1.75
CA ASN A 338 -1.04 -10.46 1.74
C ASN A 338 0.34 -10.90 1.26
N ASP A 339 0.91 -10.24 0.27
CA ASP A 339 2.28 -10.50 -0.19
C ASP A 339 3.30 -10.23 0.93
N LEU A 340 3.15 -9.14 1.69
CA LEU A 340 3.97 -8.85 2.88
C LEU A 340 3.79 -9.90 3.97
N LYS A 341 2.56 -10.33 4.23
CA LYS A 341 2.24 -11.38 5.20
C LYS A 341 2.85 -12.73 4.79
N GLN A 342 2.77 -13.07 3.52
CA GLN A 342 3.39 -14.28 2.97
C GLN A 342 4.92 -14.22 3.11
N LEU A 343 5.54 -13.09 2.79
CA LEU A 343 6.98 -12.87 2.95
C LEU A 343 7.40 -13.03 4.42
N MET A 344 6.62 -12.51 5.37
CA MET A 344 6.86 -12.68 6.80
C MET A 344 6.85 -14.17 7.19
N TRP A 345 5.83 -14.94 6.77
CA TRP A 345 5.75 -16.36 7.09
C TRP A 345 6.91 -17.16 6.48
N VAL A 346 7.29 -16.87 5.23
CA VAL A 346 8.45 -17.49 4.58
C VAL A 346 9.74 -17.17 5.38
N SER A 347 9.91 -15.92 5.79
CA SER A 347 11.05 -15.51 6.63
C SER A 347 11.10 -16.27 7.97
N VAL A 348 9.96 -16.42 8.64
CA VAL A 348 9.87 -17.17 9.92
C VAL A 348 10.23 -18.65 9.72
N ILE A 349 9.75 -19.28 8.65
CA ILE A 349 10.07 -20.68 8.33
C ILE A 349 11.58 -20.85 8.04
N ILE A 350 12.16 -19.96 7.25
CA ILE A 350 13.60 -19.97 6.95
C ILE A 350 14.41 -19.79 8.25
N ASN A 351 14.03 -18.84 9.10
CA ASN A 351 14.67 -18.61 10.40
C ASN A 351 14.60 -19.84 11.29
N LEU A 352 13.45 -20.52 11.31
CA LEU A 352 13.28 -21.77 12.07
C LEU A 352 14.26 -22.84 11.58
N LEU A 353 14.33 -23.07 10.27
CA LEU A 353 15.23 -24.07 9.69
C LEU A 353 16.70 -23.77 10.00
N ILE A 354 17.11 -22.51 9.82
CA ILE A 354 18.48 -22.07 10.13
C ILE A 354 18.76 -22.27 11.61
N SER A 355 17.85 -21.86 12.51
CA SER A 355 18.01 -21.99 13.94
C SER A 355 18.15 -23.44 14.39
N VAL A 356 17.38 -24.37 13.81
CA VAL A 356 17.47 -25.80 14.07
C VAL A 356 18.84 -26.34 13.67
N VAL A 357 19.30 -26.03 12.45
CA VAL A 357 20.60 -26.52 11.96
C VAL A 357 21.75 -25.96 12.79
N VAL A 358 21.77 -24.65 13.03
CA VAL A 358 22.84 -24.01 13.80
C VAL A 358 22.87 -24.51 15.26
N SER A 359 21.70 -24.59 15.89
CA SER A 359 21.56 -25.09 17.27
C SER A 359 22.02 -26.54 17.38
N PHE A 360 21.69 -27.40 16.42
CA PHE A 360 22.15 -28.77 16.37
C PHE A 360 23.67 -28.87 16.23
N LEU A 361 24.27 -28.12 15.30
CA LEU A 361 25.71 -28.11 15.07
C LEU A 361 26.49 -27.66 16.34
N ILE A 362 26.02 -26.57 16.98
CA ILE A 362 26.64 -26.05 18.19
C ILE A 362 26.47 -27.07 19.34
N SER A 363 25.26 -27.63 19.52
CA SER A 363 24.99 -28.60 20.59
C SER A 363 25.86 -29.84 20.48
N VAL A 364 25.98 -30.38 19.25
CA VAL A 364 26.88 -31.53 18.99
C VAL A 364 28.34 -31.15 19.28
N ARG A 365 28.79 -29.97 18.86
CA ARG A 365 30.16 -29.51 19.09
C ARG A 365 30.50 -29.35 20.58
N VAL A 366 29.54 -28.86 21.38
CA VAL A 366 29.69 -28.72 22.85
C VAL A 366 29.64 -30.08 23.57
N PHE A 367 28.80 -31.00 23.05
CA PHE A 367 28.61 -32.30 23.69
C PHE A 367 29.74 -33.31 23.41
N MET A 368 30.36 -33.27 22.23
CA MET A 368 31.43 -34.23 21.84
C MET A 368 32.57 -34.33 22.85
N PRO A 369 33.16 -33.23 23.37
CA PRO A 369 34.22 -33.33 24.37
C PRO A 369 33.75 -33.98 25.67
N ILE A 370 32.53 -33.68 26.12
CA ILE A 370 31.92 -34.22 27.33
C ILE A 370 31.76 -35.75 27.21
N ARG A 371 31.30 -36.21 26.01
CA ARG A 371 31.20 -37.64 25.71
C ARG A 371 32.55 -38.34 25.79
N GLY A 372 33.63 -37.68 25.31
CA GLY A 372 34.99 -38.18 25.43
C GLY A 372 35.45 -38.38 26.91
N ILE A 373 35.07 -37.45 27.77
CA ILE A 373 35.35 -37.58 29.23
C ILE A 373 34.55 -38.71 29.84
N MET A 374 33.28 -38.85 29.52
CA MET A 374 32.43 -39.95 30.02
C MET A 374 32.95 -41.31 29.57
N SER A 375 33.36 -41.48 28.30
CA SER A 375 33.90 -42.75 27.83
C SER A 375 35.25 -43.10 28.50
N LEU A 376 36.03 -42.13 28.93
CA LEU A 376 37.25 -42.33 29.67
C LEU A 376 36.98 -42.83 31.09
N ILE A 377 35.89 -42.35 31.73
CA ILE A 377 35.50 -42.81 33.09
C ILE A 377 34.93 -44.22 33.03
N ASP A 378 34.12 -44.53 31.99
CA ASP A 378 33.49 -45.86 31.86
C ASP A 378 34.48 -46.97 31.49
N ASN A 379 35.46 -46.70 30.60
CA ASN A 379 36.46 -47.69 30.13
C ASN A 379 37.84 -47.03 29.97
N PRO A 380 38.60 -46.83 31.06
CA PRO A 380 39.88 -46.14 31.02
C PRO A 380 40.99 -46.89 30.25
N GLU A 381 41.00 -48.20 30.25
CA GLU A 381 42.01 -49.02 29.54
C GLU A 381 41.84 -48.99 28.01
N GLU A 382 40.63 -49.03 27.53
CA GLU A 382 40.34 -48.98 26.08
C GLU A 382 40.68 -47.59 25.51
N TYR A 383 40.41 -46.52 26.26
CA TYR A 383 40.72 -45.15 25.89
C TYR A 383 42.23 -44.89 25.86
N TYR A 384 42.98 -45.46 26.83
CA TYR A 384 44.45 -45.33 26.93
C TYR A 384 45.13 -45.97 25.70
N ASN A 385 44.76 -47.17 25.32
CA ASN A 385 45.36 -47.92 24.22
C ASN A 385 45.10 -47.26 22.84
N GLN A 386 44.02 -46.53 22.69
CA GLN A 386 43.67 -45.83 21.42
C GLN A 386 44.40 -44.49 21.26
N LYS A 387 44.88 -43.81 22.31
CA LYS A 387 45.30 -42.41 22.25
C LYS A 387 46.77 -42.13 22.53
N VAL A 388 47.55 -43.13 22.92
CA VAL A 388 48.99 -42.98 23.24
C VAL A 388 49.88 -42.62 22.01
N GLN A 389 49.34 -42.67 20.78
CA GLN A 389 50.12 -42.36 19.57
C GLN A 389 50.00 -40.92 19.07
N GLY A 390 49.31 -40.02 19.70
CA GLY A 390 49.15 -38.64 19.23
C GLY A 390 49.53 -37.58 20.24
N GLN A 391 50.79 -37.11 20.19
CA GLN A 391 51.19 -35.87 20.92
C GLN A 391 50.54 -34.64 20.28
N GLU A 392 49.27 -34.30 20.64
CA GLU A 392 48.69 -33.02 20.33
C GLU A 392 48.81 -32.05 21.51
N LYS A 393 49.43 -30.88 21.25
CA LYS A 393 49.51 -29.77 22.24
C LYS A 393 48.14 -29.44 22.78
N VAL A 394 48.04 -29.47 24.12
CA VAL A 394 46.80 -29.17 24.84
C VAL A 394 46.52 -27.67 24.81
N LEU A 395 45.42 -27.31 24.19
CA LEU A 395 44.96 -25.90 24.02
C LEU A 395 43.50 -25.67 24.49
N ASN A 396 42.91 -26.61 25.26
CA ASN A 396 41.51 -26.49 25.64
C ASN A 396 41.27 -27.10 27.03
N GLU A 397 40.39 -26.51 27.84
CA GLU A 397 40.03 -26.91 29.19
C GLU A 397 39.59 -28.37 29.28
N TYR A 398 38.88 -28.86 28.29
CA TYR A 398 38.44 -30.27 28.21
C TYR A 398 39.63 -31.23 28.10
N LYS A 399 40.66 -30.90 27.37
CA LYS A 399 41.88 -31.70 27.28
C LYS A 399 42.69 -31.66 28.58
N TYR A 400 42.67 -30.50 29.25
CA TYR A 400 43.29 -30.39 30.60
C TYR A 400 42.61 -31.28 31.60
N ILE A 401 41.27 -31.30 31.68
CA ILE A 401 40.48 -32.18 32.56
C ILE A 401 40.76 -33.64 32.22
N THR A 402 40.72 -34.01 30.93
CA THR A 402 41.01 -35.37 30.46
C THR A 402 42.41 -35.83 30.91
N ARG A 403 43.42 -34.97 30.80
CA ARG A 403 44.81 -35.26 31.20
C ARG A 403 44.94 -35.47 32.71
N ASN A 404 44.25 -34.64 33.51
CA ASN A 404 44.31 -34.79 34.97
C ASN A 404 43.59 -36.07 35.43
N ILE A 405 42.47 -36.42 34.80
CA ILE A 405 41.76 -37.66 35.07
C ILE A 405 42.66 -38.85 34.71
N LEU A 406 43.31 -38.88 33.57
CA LEU A 406 44.27 -39.93 33.17
C LEU A 406 45.43 -40.05 34.16
N LYS A 407 45.98 -38.93 34.58
CA LYS A 407 47.06 -38.91 35.57
C LYS A 407 46.61 -39.52 36.88
N SER A 408 45.45 -39.20 37.41
CA SER A 408 44.88 -39.80 38.63
C SER A 408 44.63 -41.29 38.48
N PHE A 409 44.21 -41.76 37.33
CA PHE A 409 44.08 -43.20 37.05
C PHE A 409 45.44 -43.92 37.08
N ASP A 410 46.45 -43.33 36.44
CA ASP A 410 47.83 -43.89 36.44
C ASP A 410 48.41 -43.97 37.87
N GLU A 411 48.22 -42.91 38.64
CA GLU A 411 48.65 -42.88 40.05
C GLU A 411 47.94 -43.96 40.90
N ASN A 412 46.60 -44.10 40.70
CA ASN A 412 45.85 -45.15 41.42
C ASN A 412 46.29 -46.55 40.98
N ARG A 413 46.51 -46.79 39.72
CA ARG A 413 47.00 -48.09 39.21
C ARG A 413 48.36 -48.44 39.73
N GLN A 414 49.29 -47.49 39.77
CA GLN A 414 50.62 -47.70 40.37
C GLN A 414 50.50 -48.04 41.85
N MET A 415 49.61 -47.40 42.61
CA MET A 415 49.38 -47.69 44.02
C MET A 415 48.76 -49.07 44.21
N GLU A 416 47.83 -49.49 43.39
CA GLU A 416 47.27 -50.87 43.46
C GLU A 416 48.31 -51.93 43.13
N GLU A 417 49.15 -51.72 42.11
CA GLU A 417 50.27 -52.63 41.79
C GLU A 417 51.26 -52.71 42.97
N GLU A 418 51.59 -51.59 43.61
CA GLU A 418 52.47 -51.56 44.75
C GLU A 418 51.85 -52.27 45.96
N LEU A 419 50.57 -52.05 46.20
CA LEU A 419 49.85 -52.79 47.30
C LEU A 419 49.82 -54.29 47.00
N THR A 420 49.55 -54.69 45.79
CA THR A 420 49.53 -56.11 45.38
C THR A 420 50.93 -56.75 45.59
N ARG A 421 52.01 -56.04 45.19
CA ARG A 421 53.38 -56.49 45.42
C ARG A 421 53.70 -56.57 46.92
N ARG A 422 53.25 -55.61 47.71
CA ARG A 422 53.43 -55.64 49.16
C ARG A 422 52.69 -56.82 49.82
N MET A 423 51.43 -57.04 49.38
CA MET A 423 50.64 -58.18 49.87
C MET A 423 51.23 -59.54 49.50
N SER A 424 51.75 -59.69 48.26
CA SER A 424 52.41 -60.93 47.83
C SER A 424 53.71 -61.22 48.65
N ARG A 425 54.53 -60.18 48.96
CA ARG A 425 55.70 -60.33 49.85
C ARG A 425 55.31 -60.69 51.25
N LEU A 426 54.25 -60.12 51.83
CA LEU A 426 53.72 -60.50 53.13
C LEU A 426 53.23 -61.94 53.15
N LYS A 427 52.54 -62.41 52.15
CA LYS A 427 52.10 -63.79 52.01
C LYS A 427 53.28 -64.75 51.87
N GLN A 428 54.32 -64.39 51.11
CA GLN A 428 55.53 -65.20 51.02
C GLN A 428 56.30 -65.24 52.35
N SER A 429 56.42 -64.12 53.12
CA SER A 429 57.07 -64.12 54.46
C SER A 429 56.29 -64.93 55.49
N GLN A 430 54.95 -64.91 55.43
CA GLN A 430 54.13 -65.76 56.30
C GLN A 430 54.26 -67.26 56.00
N ALA A 431 54.33 -67.61 54.68
CA ALA A 431 54.53 -68.99 54.23
C ALA A 431 55.96 -69.54 54.54
N ALA A 432 56.94 -68.65 54.69
CA ALA A 432 58.32 -69.03 55.10
C ALA A 432 58.52 -69.11 56.59
N ALA A 433 57.54 -68.64 57.40
CA ALA A 433 57.56 -68.67 58.85
C ALA A 433 56.76 -69.83 59.49
N LEU A 434 56.04 -70.60 58.63
CA LEU A 434 55.40 -71.86 58.95
C LEU A 434 56.29 -73.04 58.50
#